data_8d3494d13fdc95f25effce7e8dec8d8f
#
_entry.id   8d3494d13fdc95f25effce7e8dec8d8f
#
_cell.length_a   1.000
_cell.length_b   1.000
_cell.length_c   1.000
_cell.angle_alpha   90.00
_cell.angle_beta   90.00
_cell.angle_gamma   90.00
#
_symmetry.space_group_name_H-M   'P 1'
#
loop_
_entity.id
_entity.type
_entity.pdbx_description
1 polymer ?
#
loop_
_entity_poly.entity_id
_entity_poly.type
_entity_poly.pdbx_seq_one_letter_code
_entity_poly.pdbx_strand_id
1 'polypeptide(L)'
;FKPTFDVAAPVTLSNTRAYYGTLQITYDGANYYDYPDSAFIEAINLIRQRGDVDFTLYDNDGDKYVDFVYMIYAGIGEADTGVEDSIWPQAAYVNPIAVAGTCSGWGRNCYYVSHYACSNEISGNAYSQYGQSTKILAGIGTFVHEYGHVLGLPDLYNTEDMNDLCGRI
;
A
#
# COMPACT_ATOMS: atom_id res chain seq x y z
N PHE A 1 16.67 12.98 8.16
CA PHE A 1 15.26 12.70 8.15
C PHE A 1 14.96 11.54 9.10
N LYS A 2 13.97 11.68 9.97
CA LYS A 2 13.56 10.68 10.95
C LYS A 2 12.03 10.65 11.02
N PRO A 3 11.37 9.83 10.19
CA PRO A 3 9.92 9.72 10.24
C PRO A 3 9.44 9.07 11.53
N THR A 4 8.25 9.44 11.97
CA THR A 4 7.55 8.79 13.08
C THR A 4 6.27 8.18 12.51
N PHE A 5 5.99 6.92 12.89
CA PHE A 5 4.80 6.21 12.47
C PHE A 5 4.00 5.75 13.69
N ASP A 6 2.70 5.89 13.61
CA ASP A 6 1.76 5.24 14.51
C ASP A 6 1.15 4.02 13.81
N VAL A 7 0.95 2.95 14.56
CA VAL A 7 0.42 1.69 14.02
C VAL A 7 -1.03 1.54 14.42
N ALA A 8 -1.92 1.63 13.44
CA ALA A 8 -3.34 1.33 13.64
C ALA A 8 -3.56 -0.17 13.91
N ALA A 9 -4.56 -0.50 14.70
CA ALA A 9 -4.97 -1.90 14.87
C ALA A 9 -5.38 -2.50 13.51
N PRO A 10 -5.11 -3.79 13.26
CA PRO A 10 -5.37 -4.41 11.98
C PRO A 10 -6.87 -4.45 11.65
N VAL A 11 -7.19 -4.45 10.36
CA VAL A 11 -8.55 -4.65 9.83
C VAL A 11 -8.59 -5.90 8.95
N THR A 12 -9.75 -6.53 8.86
CA THR A 12 -10.00 -7.66 7.98
C THR A 12 -10.81 -7.21 6.80
N LEU A 13 -10.26 -7.35 5.60
CA LEU A 13 -10.92 -7.01 4.36
C LEU A 13 -11.97 -8.07 3.99
N SER A 14 -12.94 -7.71 3.17
CA SER A 14 -14.08 -8.55 2.81
C SER A 14 -13.71 -9.67 1.81
N ASN A 15 -12.64 -9.49 1.03
CA ASN A 15 -12.21 -10.44 0.02
C ASN A 15 -10.87 -11.10 0.37
N THR A 16 -10.49 -12.10 -0.42
CA THR A 16 -9.21 -12.82 -0.26
C THR A 16 -8.04 -12.00 -0.82
N ARG A 17 -6.82 -12.36 -0.42
CA ARG A 17 -5.60 -11.80 -1.01
C ARG A 17 -5.58 -11.96 -2.54
N ALA A 18 -5.96 -13.14 -3.04
CA ALA A 18 -6.04 -13.41 -4.48
C ALA A 18 -6.94 -12.43 -5.22
N TYR A 19 -8.07 -12.04 -4.62
CA TYR A 19 -8.95 -11.03 -5.20
C TYR A 19 -8.24 -9.68 -5.38
N TYR A 20 -7.53 -9.21 -4.35
CA TYR A 20 -6.84 -7.93 -4.41
C TYR A 20 -5.49 -7.98 -5.15
N GLY A 21 -4.91 -9.16 -5.33
CA GLY A 21 -3.68 -9.37 -6.08
C GLY A 21 -3.91 -9.56 -7.58
N THR A 22 -5.13 -9.95 -7.99
CA THR A 22 -5.41 -10.14 -9.41
C THR A 22 -5.46 -8.79 -10.12
N LEU A 23 -4.47 -8.51 -10.95
CA LEU A 23 -4.43 -7.32 -11.79
C LEU A 23 -5.52 -7.41 -12.85
N GLN A 24 -6.68 -6.82 -12.59
CA GLN A 24 -7.68 -6.60 -13.62
C GLN A 24 -7.67 -5.13 -14.02
N ILE A 25 -7.09 -4.85 -15.16
CA ILE A 25 -7.23 -3.56 -15.83
C ILE A 25 -8.64 -3.51 -16.41
N THR A 26 -9.59 -3.03 -15.63
CA THR A 26 -10.92 -2.79 -16.16
C THR A 26 -10.91 -1.41 -16.82
N TYR A 27 -10.76 -1.41 -18.12
CA TYR A 27 -10.81 -0.19 -18.92
C TYR A 27 -12.28 0.20 -19.13
N ASP A 28 -12.79 1.10 -18.30
CA ASP A 28 -14.13 1.69 -18.52
C ASP A 28 -14.07 3.05 -19.25
N GLY A 29 -12.91 3.36 -19.82
CA GLY A 29 -12.67 4.57 -20.60
C GLY A 29 -12.36 5.84 -19.80
N ALA A 30 -12.44 5.82 -18.46
CA ALA A 30 -12.22 6.99 -17.62
C ALA A 30 -11.47 6.71 -16.30
N ASN A 31 -11.53 5.51 -15.75
CA ASN A 31 -10.94 5.20 -14.45
C ASN A 31 -10.10 3.92 -14.50
N TYR A 32 -8.86 4.06 -14.10
CA TYR A 32 -7.94 2.95 -13.90
C TYR A 32 -8.12 2.45 -12.47
N TYR A 33 -8.66 1.25 -12.28
CA TYR A 33 -8.76 0.62 -10.97
C TYR A 33 -7.74 -0.51 -10.88
N ASP A 34 -6.73 -0.33 -10.06
CA ASP A 34 -5.88 -1.40 -9.58
C ASP A 34 -6.54 -2.03 -8.34
N TYR A 35 -6.61 -3.35 -8.27
CA TYR A 35 -7.21 -4.03 -7.12
C TYR A 35 -6.46 -3.81 -5.80
N PRO A 36 -5.13 -3.65 -5.75
CA PRO A 36 -4.43 -3.19 -4.56
C PRO A 36 -4.96 -1.85 -4.02
N ASP A 37 -5.32 -0.93 -4.91
CA ASP A 37 -6.00 0.32 -4.53
C ASP A 37 -7.31 0.04 -3.83
N SER A 38 -8.08 -0.95 -4.29
CA SER A 38 -9.34 -1.36 -3.67
C SER A 38 -9.14 -1.91 -2.27
N ALA A 39 -8.06 -2.68 -2.03
CA ALA A 39 -7.69 -3.15 -0.69
C ALA A 39 -7.39 -1.98 0.25
N PHE A 40 -6.62 -1.02 -0.24
CA PHE A 40 -6.28 0.18 0.51
C PHE A 40 -7.52 1.02 0.84
N ILE A 41 -8.38 1.29 -0.16
CA ILE A 41 -9.62 2.06 0.00
C ILE A 41 -10.53 1.41 1.04
N GLU A 42 -10.70 0.08 0.98
CA GLU A 42 -11.50 -0.66 1.94
C GLU A 42 -10.89 -0.58 3.35
N ALA A 43 -9.58 -0.78 3.49
CA ALA A 43 -8.88 -0.68 4.78
C ALA A 43 -9.08 0.69 5.42
N ILE A 44 -8.90 1.79 4.68
CA ILE A 44 -9.11 3.15 5.19
C ILE A 44 -10.55 3.38 5.62
N ASN A 45 -11.52 2.90 4.84
CA ASN A 45 -12.93 3.02 5.22
C ASN A 45 -13.28 2.25 6.49
N LEU A 46 -12.71 1.06 6.69
CA LEU A 46 -12.89 0.27 7.92
C LEU A 46 -12.27 0.96 9.13
N ILE A 47 -11.04 1.48 9.00
CA ILE A 47 -10.36 2.23 10.07
C ILE A 47 -11.16 3.49 10.43
N ARG A 48 -11.63 4.24 9.42
CA ARG A 48 -12.48 5.41 9.63
C ARG A 48 -13.76 5.07 10.37
N GLN A 49 -14.42 3.97 10.00
CA GLN A 49 -15.67 3.52 10.66
C GLN A 49 -15.41 3.07 12.10
N ARG A 50 -14.27 2.48 12.38
CA ARG A 50 -13.86 2.08 13.73
C ARG A 50 -13.62 3.30 14.62
N GLY A 51 -13.11 4.40 14.06
CA GLY A 51 -13.00 5.69 14.75
C GLY A 51 -11.89 5.78 15.81
N ASP A 52 -10.91 4.88 15.77
CA ASP A 52 -9.80 4.83 16.73
C ASP A 52 -8.53 5.54 16.24
N VAL A 53 -8.55 6.10 15.02
CA VAL A 53 -7.47 6.88 14.43
C VAL A 53 -7.93 8.31 14.20
N ASP A 54 -7.23 9.27 14.79
CA ASP A 54 -7.42 10.70 14.49
C ASP A 54 -6.53 11.09 13.30
N PHE A 55 -7.08 11.03 12.10
CA PHE A 55 -6.37 11.35 10.87
C PHE A 55 -5.89 12.80 10.79
N THR A 56 -6.45 13.71 11.61
CA THR A 56 -6.06 15.12 11.58
C THR A 56 -4.66 15.38 12.13
N LEU A 57 -4.09 14.41 12.84
CA LEU A 57 -2.75 14.47 13.41
C LEU A 57 -1.64 14.22 12.38
N TYR A 58 -1.99 13.78 11.18
CA TYR A 58 -1.05 13.34 10.15
C TYR A 58 -1.04 14.25 8.91
N ASP A 59 -1.48 15.49 9.07
CA ASP A 59 -1.43 16.58 8.09
C ASP A 59 -0.42 17.61 8.62
N ASN A 60 0.87 17.44 8.33
CA ASN A 60 1.92 18.28 8.91
C ASN A 60 2.13 19.59 8.14
N ASP A 61 1.76 19.65 6.86
CA ASP A 61 1.89 20.83 6.03
C ASP A 61 0.61 21.69 5.95
N GLY A 62 -0.50 21.17 6.47
CA GLY A 62 -1.77 21.90 6.61
C GLY A 62 -2.61 21.94 5.33
N ASP A 63 -2.38 21.05 4.39
CA ASP A 63 -3.07 21.00 3.11
C ASP A 63 -4.40 20.22 3.14
N LYS A 64 -4.73 19.61 4.29
CA LYS A 64 -5.89 18.75 4.53
C LYS A 64 -5.77 17.35 3.96
N TYR A 65 -4.61 16.95 3.54
CA TYR A 65 -4.31 15.56 3.22
C TYR A 65 -3.45 14.94 4.33
N VAL A 66 -3.72 13.69 4.63
CA VAL A 66 -2.81 12.88 5.43
C VAL A 66 -1.54 12.70 4.62
N ASP A 67 -0.40 13.08 5.18
CA ASP A 67 0.89 13.09 4.47
C ASP A 67 1.18 11.74 3.84
N PHE A 68 0.88 10.66 4.56
CA PHE A 68 1.18 9.32 4.07
C PHE A 68 0.54 8.21 4.90
N VAL A 69 0.14 7.13 4.24
CA VAL A 69 -0.31 5.89 4.88
C VAL A 69 0.48 4.72 4.33
N TYR A 70 1.01 3.87 5.22
CA TYR A 70 1.65 2.62 4.84
C TYR A 70 0.79 1.42 5.21
N MET A 71 0.44 0.59 4.23
CA MET A 71 -0.35 -0.62 4.42
C MET A 71 0.57 -1.85 4.44
N ILE A 72 0.59 -2.58 5.54
CA ILE A 72 1.24 -3.89 5.61
C ILE A 72 0.14 -4.95 5.50
N TYR A 73 0.13 -5.70 4.39
CA TYR A 73 -0.85 -6.76 4.19
C TYR A 73 -0.32 -8.13 4.62
N ALA A 74 -1.23 -8.97 5.14
CA ALA A 74 -0.88 -10.28 5.65
C ALA A 74 -0.45 -11.25 4.53
N GLY A 75 0.62 -11.98 4.77
CA GLY A 75 1.12 -13.03 3.90
C GLY A 75 2.25 -12.59 2.99
N ILE A 76 2.43 -13.32 1.89
CA ILE A 76 3.50 -13.12 0.91
C ILE A 76 3.11 -12.09 -0.15
N GLY A 77 4.10 -11.41 -0.73
CA GLY A 77 3.95 -10.50 -1.86
C GLY A 77 4.29 -11.15 -3.20
N GLU A 78 3.76 -10.62 -4.28
CA GLU A 78 4.04 -11.10 -5.63
C GLU A 78 5.51 -10.85 -6.02
N ALA A 79 6.08 -9.70 -5.67
CA ALA A 79 7.46 -9.35 -5.99
C ALA A 79 8.48 -10.35 -5.43
N ASP A 80 8.20 -10.95 -4.25
CA ASP A 80 9.08 -11.94 -3.62
C ASP A 80 8.92 -13.34 -4.22
N THR A 81 7.72 -13.66 -4.68
CA THR A 81 7.33 -15.06 -4.94
C THR A 81 6.98 -15.34 -6.39
N GLY A 82 6.66 -14.32 -7.19
CA GLY A 82 6.10 -14.47 -8.53
C GLY A 82 4.73 -15.14 -8.56
N VAL A 83 4.01 -15.14 -7.43
CA VAL A 83 2.66 -15.71 -7.36
C VAL A 83 1.65 -14.63 -7.73
N GLU A 84 1.08 -14.74 -8.93
CA GLU A 84 0.14 -13.78 -9.53
C GLU A 84 -1.11 -13.50 -8.67
N ASP A 85 -1.50 -14.43 -7.80
CA ASP A 85 -2.60 -14.26 -6.84
C ASP A 85 -2.15 -13.53 -5.53
N SER A 86 -1.08 -12.76 -5.58
CA SER A 86 -0.57 -11.99 -4.44
C SER A 86 -0.52 -10.52 -4.79
N ILE A 87 -0.64 -9.66 -3.78
CA ILE A 87 -0.58 -8.22 -3.98
C ILE A 87 0.88 -7.82 -4.31
N TRP A 88 1.04 -7.01 -5.36
CA TRP A 88 2.32 -6.38 -5.67
C TRP A 88 2.58 -5.24 -4.68
N PRO A 89 3.75 -5.18 -4.03
CA PRO A 89 4.17 -4.01 -3.25
C PRO A 89 4.26 -2.79 -4.16
N GLN A 90 3.73 -1.68 -3.72
CA GLN A 90 3.70 -0.46 -4.54
C GLN A 90 3.52 0.81 -3.71
N ALA A 91 3.88 1.95 -4.31
CA ALA A 91 3.44 3.27 -3.87
C ALA A 91 2.52 3.88 -4.94
N ALA A 92 1.36 4.37 -4.53
CA ALA A 92 0.34 4.82 -5.46
C ALA A 92 -0.55 5.94 -4.88
N TYR A 93 -1.33 6.55 -5.77
CA TYR A 93 -2.37 7.52 -5.41
C TYR A 93 -3.74 6.95 -5.74
N VAL A 94 -4.67 7.13 -4.81
CA VAL A 94 -6.10 6.85 -5.04
C VAL A 94 -6.89 8.15 -5.08
N ASN A 95 -8.12 8.08 -5.55
CA ASN A 95 -9.04 9.20 -5.41
C ASN A 95 -9.20 9.56 -3.93
N PRO A 96 -9.20 10.86 -3.57
CA PRO A 96 -9.25 11.30 -2.19
C PRO A 96 -10.40 10.68 -1.39
N ILE A 97 -10.07 10.00 -0.31
CA ILE A 97 -11.01 9.38 0.62
C ILE A 97 -11.19 10.33 1.80
N ALA A 98 -12.39 10.83 2.01
CA ALA A 98 -12.70 11.67 3.16
C ALA A 98 -12.64 10.87 4.46
N VAL A 99 -11.76 11.25 5.39
CA VAL A 99 -11.48 10.47 6.61
C VAL A 99 -11.85 11.19 7.91
N ALA A 100 -11.81 12.51 7.94
CA ALA A 100 -12.13 13.30 9.14
C ALA A 100 -12.71 14.67 8.78
N GLY A 101 -13.28 15.35 9.77
CA GLY A 101 -13.83 16.69 9.63
C GLY A 101 -15.26 16.73 9.08
N THR A 102 -15.72 17.92 8.76
CA THR A 102 -17.07 18.15 8.20
C THR A 102 -16.96 18.25 6.68
N CYS A 103 -17.31 17.17 6.01
CA CYS A 103 -17.23 17.04 4.54
C CYS A 103 -18.48 17.52 3.80
N SER A 104 -19.34 18.31 4.46
CA SER A 104 -20.55 18.92 3.86
C SER A 104 -20.27 20.31 3.28
N GLY A 105 -20.93 20.65 2.18
CA GLY A 105 -20.72 21.91 1.48
C GLY A 105 -19.48 21.90 0.59
N TRP A 106 -18.71 22.98 0.60
CA TRP A 106 -17.54 23.16 -0.26
C TRP A 106 -16.28 22.41 0.23
N GLY A 107 -16.41 21.40 1.13
CA GLY A 107 -15.33 20.51 1.57
C GLY A 107 -14.20 21.16 2.39
N ARG A 108 -14.35 22.41 2.80
CA ARG A 108 -13.25 23.24 3.39
C ARG A 108 -12.68 22.74 4.71
N ASN A 109 -13.36 21.82 5.41
CA ASN A 109 -12.94 21.29 6.70
C ASN A 109 -12.84 19.75 6.68
N CYS A 110 -12.69 19.15 5.51
CA CYS A 110 -12.53 17.71 5.36
C CYS A 110 -11.05 17.37 5.22
N TYR A 111 -10.64 16.30 5.89
CA TYR A 111 -9.32 15.69 5.71
C TYR A 111 -9.44 14.48 4.80
N TYR A 112 -8.42 14.25 4.00
CA TYR A 112 -8.42 13.22 2.97
C TYR A 112 -7.18 12.33 3.08
N VAL A 113 -7.35 11.07 2.68
CA VAL A 113 -6.26 10.15 2.38
C VAL A 113 -6.27 9.89 0.88
N SER A 114 -5.13 10.02 0.21
CA SER A 114 -5.00 9.72 -1.21
C SER A 114 -3.67 9.05 -1.57
N HIS A 115 -2.64 9.20 -0.76
CA HIS A 115 -1.31 8.68 -1.02
C HIS A 115 -0.97 7.53 -0.09
N TYR A 116 -0.50 6.42 -0.65
CA TYR A 116 -0.11 5.26 0.14
C TYR A 116 1.07 4.51 -0.46
N ALA A 117 1.69 3.68 0.36
CA ALA A 117 2.47 2.55 -0.13
C ALA A 117 2.07 1.28 0.60
N CYS A 118 2.43 0.13 0.04
CA CYS A 118 2.14 -1.14 0.67
C CYS A 118 3.26 -2.16 0.50
N SER A 119 3.34 -3.09 1.45
CA SER A 119 4.20 -4.26 1.36
C SER A 119 3.63 -5.46 2.11
N ASN A 120 4.22 -6.62 1.84
CA ASN A 120 3.89 -7.88 2.48
C ASN A 120 4.43 -7.97 3.92
N GLU A 121 3.72 -8.73 4.76
CA GLU A 121 4.17 -9.08 6.12
C GLU A 121 5.27 -10.14 6.09
N ILE A 122 5.18 -11.10 5.17
CA ILE A 122 6.04 -12.30 5.13
C ILE A 122 6.82 -12.29 3.84
N SER A 123 8.16 -12.38 3.95
CA SER A 123 9.06 -12.67 2.86
C SER A 123 9.37 -14.16 2.82
N GLY A 124 9.54 -14.72 1.63
CA GLY A 124 9.97 -16.09 1.47
C GLY A 124 9.50 -16.72 0.18
N ASN A 125 10.33 -17.59 -0.36
CA ASN A 125 10.01 -18.36 -1.54
C ASN A 125 8.88 -19.35 -1.23
N ALA A 126 7.73 -19.21 -1.89
CA ALA A 126 6.66 -20.19 -1.83
C ALA A 126 7.10 -21.58 -2.31
N TYR A 127 8.22 -21.64 -3.01
CA TYR A 127 8.85 -22.83 -3.59
C TYR A 127 10.27 -23.02 -3.06
N SER A 128 10.44 -23.37 -1.79
CA SER A 128 11.74 -23.94 -1.42
C SER A 128 11.85 -25.30 -2.12
N GLN A 129 13.01 -25.58 -2.74
CA GLN A 129 13.32 -26.88 -3.38
C GLN A 129 13.16 -28.09 -2.44
N TYR A 130 12.87 -27.86 -1.16
CA TYR A 130 12.78 -28.86 -0.10
C TYR A 130 11.38 -28.93 0.55
N GLY A 131 10.36 -28.31 -0.03
CA GLY A 131 8.98 -28.42 0.46
C GLY A 131 8.71 -27.79 1.82
N GLN A 132 9.66 -27.05 2.38
CA GLN A 132 9.49 -26.27 3.60
C GLN A 132 9.48 -24.79 3.26
N SER A 133 8.29 -24.19 3.29
CA SER A 133 8.13 -22.75 3.24
C SER A 133 8.71 -22.16 4.53
N THR A 134 9.92 -21.63 4.46
CA THR A 134 10.46 -20.79 5.54
C THR A 134 9.77 -19.43 5.47
N LYS A 135 8.65 -19.31 6.16
CA LYS A 135 7.99 -18.03 6.34
C LYS A 135 8.79 -17.23 7.36
N ILE A 136 9.42 -16.18 6.88
CA ILE A 136 10.12 -15.20 7.73
C ILE A 136 9.41 -13.86 7.60
N LEU A 137 9.45 -13.04 8.63
CA LEU A 137 8.94 -11.68 8.53
C LEU A 137 9.70 -10.94 7.42
N ALA A 138 8.97 -10.14 6.65
CA ALA A 138 9.57 -9.31 5.62
C ALA A 138 10.61 -8.37 6.23
N GLY A 139 11.73 -8.23 5.54
CA GLY A 139 12.75 -7.28 5.91
C GLY A 139 12.31 -5.84 5.62
N ILE A 140 13.15 -4.88 6.03
CA ILE A 140 12.87 -3.46 5.81
C ILE A 140 13.07 -3.01 4.35
N GLY A 141 13.64 -3.86 3.48
CA GLY A 141 14.02 -3.49 2.11
C GLY A 141 12.85 -2.96 1.28
N THR A 142 11.79 -3.75 1.13
CA THR A 142 10.59 -3.34 0.38
C THR A 142 9.94 -2.10 1.00
N PHE A 143 9.87 -2.04 2.34
CA PHE A 143 9.36 -0.84 3.02
C PHE A 143 10.15 0.41 2.64
N VAL A 144 11.48 0.35 2.67
CA VAL A 144 12.35 1.49 2.34
C VAL A 144 12.23 1.86 0.85
N HIS A 145 12.10 0.87 -0.03
CA HIS A 145 11.92 1.08 -1.46
C HIS A 145 10.62 1.85 -1.74
N GLU A 146 9.48 1.32 -1.30
CA GLU A 146 8.17 1.95 -1.51
C GLU A 146 8.07 3.32 -0.81
N TYR A 147 8.67 3.44 0.37
CA TYR A 147 8.73 4.73 1.06
C TYR A 147 9.63 5.73 0.32
N GLY A 148 10.64 5.26 -0.39
CA GLY A 148 11.46 6.08 -1.28
C GLY A 148 10.62 6.74 -2.38
N HIS A 149 9.69 6.02 -2.99
CA HIS A 149 8.75 6.56 -3.98
C HIS A 149 7.87 7.65 -3.38
N VAL A 150 7.40 7.47 -2.15
CA VAL A 150 6.64 8.51 -1.43
C VAL A 150 7.44 9.79 -1.26
N LEU A 151 8.74 9.69 -1.08
CA LEU A 151 9.66 10.83 -1.01
C LEU A 151 10.04 11.39 -2.38
N GLY A 152 9.46 10.88 -3.47
CA GLY A 152 9.69 11.32 -4.83
C GLY A 152 10.92 10.72 -5.51
N LEU A 153 11.50 9.65 -4.96
CA LEU A 153 12.61 8.94 -5.60
C LEU A 153 12.07 8.01 -6.69
N PRO A 154 12.66 7.99 -7.89
CA PRO A 154 12.33 7.02 -8.91
C PRO A 154 12.93 5.65 -8.58
N ASP A 155 12.53 4.62 -9.33
CA ASP A 155 13.23 3.35 -9.35
C ASP A 155 14.70 3.54 -9.72
N LEU A 156 15.59 2.97 -8.91
CA LEU A 156 17.03 3.07 -9.11
C LEU A 156 17.61 1.88 -9.87
N TYR A 157 16.75 0.97 -10.34
CA TYR A 157 17.14 -0.18 -11.18
C TYR A 157 16.59 -0.01 -12.60
N ASN A 158 17.18 -0.75 -13.54
CA ASN A 158 16.73 -0.72 -14.92
C ASN A 158 15.39 -1.44 -15.06
N THR A 159 14.32 -0.69 -15.32
CA THR A 159 12.96 -1.23 -15.51
C THR A 159 12.74 -1.81 -16.91
N GLU A 160 13.64 -1.55 -17.87
CA GLU A 160 13.53 -2.05 -19.24
C GLU A 160 14.21 -3.40 -19.47
N ASP A 161 15.16 -3.80 -18.61
CA ASP A 161 15.89 -5.06 -18.73
C ASP A 161 15.86 -5.85 -17.43
N MET A 162 14.93 -6.79 -17.35
CA MET A 162 14.76 -7.69 -16.21
C MET A 162 15.96 -8.62 -15.97
N ASN A 163 16.94 -8.64 -16.87
CA ASN A 163 18.17 -9.42 -16.76
C ASN A 163 19.34 -8.61 -16.20
N ASP A 164 19.19 -7.32 -15.99
CA ASP A 164 20.24 -6.50 -15.39
C ASP A 164 20.29 -6.73 -13.87
N LEU A 165 21.31 -7.46 -13.46
CA LEU A 165 21.54 -7.84 -12.05
C LEU A 165 21.89 -6.66 -11.13
N CYS A 166 22.07 -5.46 -11.66
CA CYS A 166 22.40 -4.26 -10.88
C CYS A 166 21.23 -3.70 -10.06
N GLY A 167 20.04 -4.21 -10.23
CA GLY A 167 18.82 -3.71 -9.58
C GLY A 167 18.22 -4.59 -8.48
N ARG A 168 18.84 -5.71 -8.16
CA ARG A 168 18.35 -6.53 -7.04
C ARG A 168 19.05 -6.10 -5.74
N ILE A 169 18.43 -5.16 -5.05
CA ILE A 169 18.77 -4.84 -3.66
C ILE A 169 17.94 -5.73 -2.75
#